data_5843997604636cb6c59b1b919a29c5ed
#
_entry.id   5843997604636cb6c59b1b919a29c5ed
#
_cell.length_a   1.000
_cell.length_b   1.000
_cell.length_c   1.000
_cell.angle_alpha   90.00
_cell.angle_beta   90.00
_cell.angle_gamma   90.00
#
_symmetry.space_group_name_H-M   'P 1'
#
loop_
_entity.id
_entity.type
_entity.pdbx_description
1 polymer ?
#
loop_
_entity_poly.entity_id
_entity_poly.type
_entity_poly.pdbx_seq_one_letter_code
_entity_poly.pdbx_strand_id
1 'polypeptide(L)'
;MKRKDFIKKSAVLSAIGLSSPLILKANTSQKISTYDKLKDQIGFNHLPNKEIKTMNSVVHKANTRGHADHGWLKANHSFSFANYYNPERMNFGVIRVLNDDSIAPKRGFGTHPHDNMEIITIPLEGDLKHQDNMGNGTVIKNGDIQVMSAGTGITHSEFNANSDSHCKLLQIWLFPNKKNVTPRYDQIAISSIAKKNKLYQILSPNKNDQGVWIHQN
;
A
#
# COMPACT_ATOMS: atom_id res chain seq x y z
N MET A 1 35.41 -20.19 -0.72
CA MET A 1 35.30 -19.18 -1.79
C MET A 1 35.00 -17.84 -1.14
N LYS A 2 35.88 -16.87 -1.20
CA LYS A 2 35.76 -15.60 -0.46
C LYS A 2 34.84 -14.63 -1.23
N ARG A 3 34.02 -13.88 -0.49
CA ARG A 3 33.00 -12.92 -0.95
C ARG A 3 33.46 -11.89 -2.02
N LYS A 4 34.73 -11.76 -2.27
CA LYS A 4 35.33 -10.84 -3.26
C LYS A 4 35.38 -11.39 -4.69
N ASP A 5 35.14 -12.68 -4.90
CA ASP A 5 35.25 -13.29 -6.24
C ASP A 5 33.89 -13.31 -6.99
N PHE A 6 32.81 -13.03 -6.28
CA PHE A 6 31.47 -12.95 -6.87
C PHE A 6 31.21 -11.64 -7.62
N ILE A 7 31.89 -10.56 -7.23
CA ILE A 7 31.66 -9.21 -7.80
C ILE A 7 32.37 -9.00 -9.14
N LYS A 8 33.37 -9.82 -9.49
CA LYS A 8 34.17 -9.66 -10.72
C LYS A 8 33.64 -10.41 -11.96
N LYS A 9 32.59 -11.22 -11.83
CA LYS A 9 32.04 -12.02 -12.96
C LYS A 9 30.70 -11.51 -13.52
N SER A 10 30.17 -10.41 -13.01
CA SER A 10 28.88 -9.83 -13.48
C SER A 10 29.00 -8.62 -14.41
N ALA A 11 30.19 -8.34 -14.89
CA ALA A 11 30.43 -7.21 -15.78
C ALA A 11 30.86 -7.67 -17.18
N VAL A 12 30.02 -8.40 -17.89
CA VAL A 12 30.02 -8.47 -19.38
C VAL A 12 28.76 -9.24 -19.79
N LEU A 13 27.71 -8.55 -20.13
CA LEU A 13 26.73 -8.84 -21.19
C LEU A 13 25.60 -7.78 -21.11
N SER A 14 25.84 -6.65 -21.71
CA SER A 14 24.80 -5.68 -21.99
C SER A 14 25.03 -5.15 -23.39
N ALA A 15 24.25 -5.61 -24.30
CA ALA A 15 23.78 -4.88 -25.47
C ALA A 15 22.81 -5.81 -26.20
N ILE A 16 21.58 -5.39 -26.26
CA ILE A 16 20.66 -5.49 -27.39
C ILE A 16 19.23 -5.52 -26.83
N GLY A 17 18.42 -4.54 -27.23
CA GLY A 17 16.98 -4.56 -27.07
C GLY A 17 16.39 -3.33 -26.34
N LEU A 18 16.61 -2.13 -26.91
CA LEU A 18 15.80 -0.96 -26.58
C LEU A 18 14.38 -1.16 -27.11
N SER A 19 13.46 -1.60 -26.28
CA SER A 19 12.04 -1.36 -26.48
C SER A 19 11.65 -0.16 -25.62
N SER A 20 11.61 1.01 -26.24
CA SER A 20 11.15 2.24 -25.62
C SER A 20 9.71 2.07 -25.10
N PRO A 21 9.39 2.50 -23.86
CA PRO A 21 8.01 2.55 -23.42
C PRO A 21 7.23 3.53 -24.29
N LEU A 22 6.06 3.14 -24.76
CA LEU A 22 5.14 3.98 -25.50
C LEU A 22 4.73 5.16 -24.62
N ILE A 23 5.34 6.31 -24.82
CA ILE A 23 4.95 7.57 -24.18
C ILE A 23 3.72 8.09 -24.92
N LEU A 24 2.54 7.85 -24.39
CA LEU A 24 1.31 8.49 -24.85
C LEU A 24 1.38 9.98 -24.46
N LYS A 25 1.76 10.84 -25.40
CA LYS A 25 1.59 12.29 -25.28
C LYS A 25 0.10 12.59 -25.34
N ALA A 26 -0.51 12.85 -24.22
CA ALA A 26 -1.90 13.28 -24.15
C ALA A 26 -1.99 14.82 -24.26
N ASN A 27 -2.93 15.28 -25.07
CA ASN A 27 -3.19 16.68 -25.37
C ASN A 27 -3.45 17.50 -24.11
N THR A 28 -2.64 18.52 -23.83
CA THR A 28 -2.49 19.17 -22.52
C THR A 28 -3.66 20.08 -22.11
N SER A 29 -4.44 20.62 -23.06
CA SER A 29 -5.47 21.61 -22.75
C SER A 29 -6.76 21.06 -22.09
N GLN A 30 -7.16 19.82 -22.42
CA GLN A 30 -8.34 19.19 -21.81
C GLN A 30 -8.08 18.60 -20.42
N LYS A 31 -6.82 18.27 -20.09
CA LYS A 31 -6.47 17.64 -18.80
C LYS A 31 -6.36 18.64 -17.65
N ILE A 32 -5.98 19.90 -17.91
CA ILE A 32 -5.91 20.95 -16.89
C ILE A 32 -7.30 21.21 -16.29
N SER A 33 -8.32 21.31 -17.14
CA SER A 33 -9.71 21.52 -16.72
C SER A 33 -10.27 20.36 -15.87
N THR A 34 -9.84 19.13 -16.12
CA THR A 34 -10.27 17.96 -15.34
C THR A 34 -9.56 17.89 -13.99
N TYR A 35 -8.30 18.27 -13.93
CA TYR A 35 -7.50 18.30 -12.70
C TYR A 35 -7.95 19.44 -11.75
N ASP A 36 -8.22 20.63 -12.30
CA ASP A 36 -8.73 21.76 -11.49
C ASP A 36 -10.13 21.45 -10.95
N LYS A 37 -11.01 20.83 -11.74
CA LYS A 37 -12.31 20.33 -11.26
C LYS A 37 -12.15 19.24 -10.19
N LEU A 38 -11.13 18.39 -10.31
CA LEU A 38 -10.84 17.36 -9.33
C LEU A 38 -10.33 17.96 -8.02
N LYS A 39 -9.45 18.99 -8.07
CA LYS A 39 -8.98 19.73 -6.90
C LYS A 39 -10.12 20.31 -6.06
N ASP A 40 -11.09 20.95 -6.72
CA ASP A 40 -12.24 21.54 -6.05
C ASP A 40 -13.17 20.47 -5.44
N GLN A 41 -13.24 19.32 -6.08
CA GLN A 41 -14.06 18.18 -5.61
C GLN A 41 -13.43 17.41 -4.42
N ILE A 42 -12.11 17.34 -4.36
CA ILE A 42 -11.38 16.58 -3.32
C ILE A 42 -10.84 17.45 -2.18
N GLY A 43 -11.11 18.75 -2.19
CA GLY A 43 -10.74 19.66 -1.10
C GLY A 43 -9.24 19.85 -0.90
N PHE A 44 -8.41 19.50 -1.89
CA PHE A 44 -6.96 19.71 -1.86
C PHE A 44 -6.57 21.17 -2.17
N ASN A 45 -7.20 22.13 -1.49
CA ASN A 45 -6.91 23.56 -1.66
C ASN A 45 -5.52 23.98 -1.14
N HIS A 46 -4.73 23.07 -0.59
CA HIS A 46 -3.40 23.39 -0.01
C HIS A 46 -2.23 22.96 -0.89
N LEU A 47 -2.46 22.37 -2.04
CA LEU A 47 -1.35 22.12 -2.95
C LEU A 47 -0.90 23.44 -3.58
N PRO A 48 0.39 23.79 -3.48
CA PRO A 48 0.89 25.03 -4.06
C PRO A 48 0.58 25.05 -5.56
N ASN A 49 0.14 26.20 -6.08
CA ASN A 49 -0.09 26.47 -7.50
C ASN A 49 1.25 26.42 -8.28
N LYS A 50 1.89 25.25 -8.32
CA LYS A 50 3.00 25.00 -9.23
C LYS A 50 2.41 24.61 -10.56
N GLU A 51 2.66 25.39 -11.60
CA GLU A 51 2.37 25.00 -12.97
C GLU A 51 2.93 23.60 -13.22
N ILE A 52 2.04 22.61 -13.38
CA ILE A 52 2.43 21.27 -13.78
C ILE A 52 2.70 21.33 -15.28
N LYS A 53 3.93 21.64 -15.68
CA LYS A 53 4.35 21.78 -17.09
C LYS A 53 4.21 20.48 -17.89
N THR A 54 4.33 19.31 -17.26
CA THR A 54 4.04 18.00 -17.86
C THR A 54 3.80 16.97 -16.77
N MET A 55 2.70 16.23 -16.85
CA MET A 55 2.52 15.02 -16.05
C MET A 55 3.00 13.80 -16.83
N ASN A 56 4.09 13.20 -16.42
CA ASN A 56 4.47 11.87 -16.87
C ASN A 56 3.67 10.83 -16.09
N SER A 57 2.79 10.09 -16.77
CA SER A 57 2.07 8.98 -16.14
C SER A 57 2.59 7.65 -16.66
N VAL A 58 2.81 6.71 -15.75
CA VAL A 58 3.14 5.31 -16.07
C VAL A 58 1.98 4.45 -15.61
N VAL A 59 1.42 3.67 -16.56
CA VAL A 59 0.33 2.74 -16.24
C VAL A 59 0.91 1.35 -16.10
N HIS A 60 0.86 0.80 -14.88
CA HIS A 60 1.15 -0.60 -14.61
C HIS A 60 -0.16 -1.41 -14.69
N LYS A 61 -0.28 -2.24 -15.72
CA LYS A 61 -1.46 -3.13 -15.87
C LYS A 61 -1.50 -4.15 -14.75
N ALA A 62 -2.70 -4.55 -14.32
CA ALA A 62 -2.89 -5.49 -13.22
C ALA A 62 -2.16 -6.83 -13.44
N ASN A 63 -2.16 -7.33 -14.68
CA ASN A 63 -1.49 -8.58 -15.04
C ASN A 63 0.06 -8.50 -15.10
N THR A 64 0.65 -7.32 -14.83
CA THR A 64 2.10 -7.13 -14.75
C THR A 64 2.61 -7.08 -13.31
N ARG A 65 1.73 -7.23 -12.33
CA ARG A 65 2.10 -7.35 -10.91
C ARG A 65 2.79 -8.69 -10.64
N GLY A 66 3.60 -8.76 -9.59
CA GLY A 66 4.07 -10.04 -9.07
C GLY A 66 2.88 -10.86 -8.58
N HIS A 67 2.92 -12.18 -8.77
CA HIS A 67 1.86 -13.08 -8.34
C HIS A 67 2.44 -14.20 -7.48
N ALA A 68 1.79 -14.48 -6.35
CA ALA A 68 2.07 -15.63 -5.51
C ALA A 68 0.77 -16.40 -5.23
N ASP A 69 0.85 -17.74 -5.33
CA ASP A 69 -0.24 -18.63 -4.95
C ASP A 69 0.32 -19.72 -4.02
N HIS A 70 -0.11 -19.66 -2.77
CA HIS A 70 0.25 -20.62 -1.71
C HIS A 70 -0.90 -21.57 -1.37
N GLY A 71 -1.93 -21.64 -2.24
CA GLY A 71 -3.17 -22.37 -2.00
C GLY A 71 -4.12 -21.62 -1.05
N TRP A 72 -3.66 -21.29 0.14
CA TRP A 72 -4.44 -20.54 1.12
C TRP A 72 -4.35 -19.00 0.97
N LEU A 73 -3.33 -18.51 0.28
CA LEU A 73 -3.09 -17.10 -0.01
C LEU A 73 -2.84 -16.94 -1.50
N LYS A 74 -3.62 -16.08 -2.14
CA LYS A 74 -3.32 -15.53 -3.47
C LYS A 74 -2.99 -14.06 -3.30
N ALA A 75 -1.80 -13.65 -3.72
CA ALA A 75 -1.31 -12.30 -3.54
C ALA A 75 -0.84 -11.69 -4.87
N ASN A 76 -1.19 -10.43 -5.11
CA ASN A 76 -0.70 -9.65 -6.23
C ASN A 76 0.11 -8.47 -5.71
N HIS A 77 1.40 -8.44 -6.05
CA HIS A 77 2.36 -7.46 -5.54
C HIS A 77 2.62 -6.37 -6.57
N SER A 78 2.28 -5.12 -6.25
CA SER A 78 2.60 -3.98 -7.11
C SER A 78 4.07 -3.63 -7.09
N PHE A 79 4.74 -3.90 -5.97
CA PHE A 79 6.18 -3.71 -5.74
C PHE A 79 6.84 -5.01 -5.32
N SER A 80 8.17 -5.05 -5.39
CA SER A 80 8.97 -6.20 -4.93
C SER A 80 8.64 -6.54 -3.48
N PHE A 81 8.20 -7.78 -3.26
CA PHE A 81 7.77 -8.29 -1.96
C PHE A 81 7.95 -9.81 -1.89
N ALA A 82 8.35 -10.33 -0.74
CA ALA A 82 8.64 -11.74 -0.52
C ALA A 82 9.57 -12.30 -1.63
N ASN A 83 9.11 -13.29 -2.38
CA ASN A 83 9.87 -13.90 -3.47
C ASN A 83 9.75 -13.17 -4.82
N TYR A 84 8.88 -12.17 -4.92
CA TYR A 84 8.78 -11.35 -6.12
C TYR A 84 9.80 -10.23 -6.09
N TYR A 85 10.70 -10.21 -7.07
CA TYR A 85 11.71 -9.18 -7.22
C TYR A 85 11.69 -8.56 -8.61
N ASN A 86 11.51 -7.25 -8.67
CA ASN A 86 11.66 -6.43 -9.87
C ASN A 86 12.38 -5.13 -9.48
N PRO A 87 13.62 -4.89 -9.94
CA PRO A 87 14.41 -3.72 -9.56
C PRO A 87 13.77 -2.39 -10.00
N GLU A 88 12.90 -2.40 -11.01
CA GLU A 88 12.15 -1.23 -11.48
C GLU A 88 10.88 -0.96 -10.65
N ARG A 89 10.54 -1.88 -9.73
CA ARG A 89 9.34 -1.81 -8.88
C ARG A 89 9.67 -2.09 -7.42
N MET A 90 10.53 -1.28 -6.84
CA MET A 90 10.89 -1.41 -5.43
C MET A 90 9.94 -0.65 -4.51
N ASN A 91 9.48 0.53 -4.95
CA ASN A 91 8.58 1.41 -4.22
C ASN A 91 8.07 2.52 -5.16
N PHE A 92 7.09 3.29 -4.69
CA PHE A 92 6.68 4.54 -5.31
C PHE A 92 6.62 5.63 -4.23
N GLY A 93 7.57 6.58 -4.28
CA GLY A 93 7.73 7.53 -3.18
C GLY A 93 7.95 6.79 -1.86
N VAL A 94 7.10 7.03 -0.90
CA VAL A 94 7.13 6.35 0.41
C VAL A 94 6.37 5.03 0.46
N ILE A 95 5.58 4.70 -0.56
CA ILE A 95 4.84 3.45 -0.64
C ILE A 95 5.79 2.31 -0.96
N ARG A 96 6.05 1.45 0.04
CA ARG A 96 6.93 0.29 -0.06
C ARG A 96 6.20 -0.96 -0.49
N VAL A 97 4.97 -1.15 -0.04
CA VAL A 97 4.13 -2.31 -0.35
C VAL A 97 2.75 -1.83 -0.78
N LEU A 98 2.21 -2.44 -1.82
CA LEU A 98 0.82 -2.38 -2.20
C LEU A 98 0.44 -3.77 -2.72
N ASN A 99 -0.13 -4.56 -1.83
CA ASN A 99 -0.59 -5.91 -2.09
C ASN A 99 -2.12 -5.97 -2.16
N ASP A 100 -2.60 -6.81 -3.06
CA ASP A 100 -3.99 -7.18 -3.25
C ASP A 100 -4.08 -8.68 -2.96
N ASP A 101 -4.53 -8.99 -1.76
CA ASP A 101 -4.45 -10.32 -1.16
C ASP A 101 -5.83 -10.96 -1.04
N SER A 102 -5.89 -12.27 -1.26
CA SER A 102 -7.06 -13.11 -1.04
C SER A 102 -6.69 -14.27 -0.13
N ILE A 103 -7.23 -14.28 1.08
CA ILE A 103 -6.94 -15.25 2.15
C ILE A 103 -8.10 -16.23 2.26
N ALA A 104 -7.80 -17.54 2.18
CA ALA A 104 -8.80 -18.59 2.33
C ALA A 104 -9.44 -18.60 3.72
N PRO A 105 -10.65 -19.20 3.88
CA PRO A 105 -11.34 -19.30 5.15
C PRO A 105 -10.47 -19.83 6.28
N LYS A 106 -10.51 -19.20 7.46
CA LYS A 106 -9.77 -19.60 8.67
C LYS A 106 -8.24 -19.67 8.50
N ARG A 107 -7.71 -19.15 7.40
CA ARG A 107 -6.26 -19.07 7.14
C ARG A 107 -5.77 -17.65 7.37
N GLY A 108 -4.45 -17.48 7.45
CA GLY A 108 -3.85 -16.18 7.69
C GLY A 108 -2.37 -16.26 8.00
N PHE A 109 -1.84 -15.14 8.42
CA PHE A 109 -0.45 -14.97 8.79
C PHE A 109 -0.29 -15.14 10.31
N GLY A 110 0.53 -16.11 10.72
CA GLY A 110 0.93 -16.29 12.12
C GLY A 110 1.69 -15.07 12.65
N THR A 111 1.99 -15.08 13.93
CA THR A 111 2.70 -13.98 14.60
C THR A 111 4.03 -13.67 13.90
N HIS A 112 4.20 -12.42 13.50
CA HIS A 112 5.40 -11.91 12.83
C HIS A 112 5.68 -10.46 13.26
N PRO A 113 6.95 -10.02 13.20
CA PRO A 113 7.36 -8.70 13.67
C PRO A 113 7.35 -7.65 12.55
N HIS A 114 7.16 -6.39 12.99
CA HIS A 114 7.43 -5.19 12.19
C HIS A 114 8.12 -4.14 13.04
N ASP A 115 8.94 -3.30 12.42
CA ASP A 115 9.50 -2.08 13.00
C ASP A 115 9.52 -0.96 11.96
N ASN A 116 9.38 0.28 12.44
CA ASN A 116 9.53 1.49 11.62
C ASN A 116 8.79 1.42 10.27
N MET A 117 7.53 0.99 10.32
CA MET A 117 6.64 0.88 9.16
C MET A 117 5.24 1.36 9.54
N GLU A 118 4.60 2.10 8.64
CA GLU A 118 3.18 2.40 8.71
C GLU A 118 2.45 1.36 7.85
N ILE A 119 1.59 0.56 8.46
CA ILE A 119 0.87 -0.54 7.82
C ILE A 119 -0.61 -0.24 7.82
N ILE A 120 -1.21 -0.28 6.64
CA ILE A 120 -2.63 0.02 6.43
C ILE A 120 -3.29 -1.22 5.86
N THR A 121 -4.42 -1.62 6.45
CA THR A 121 -5.23 -2.74 6.00
C THR A 121 -6.64 -2.27 5.66
N ILE A 122 -7.12 -2.61 4.47
CA ILE A 122 -8.45 -2.27 3.97
C ILE A 122 -9.11 -3.54 3.43
N PRO A 123 -9.99 -4.22 4.20
CA PRO A 123 -10.77 -5.33 3.70
C PRO A 123 -11.77 -4.88 2.63
N LEU A 124 -11.76 -5.57 1.48
CA LEU A 124 -12.64 -5.32 0.35
C LEU A 124 -13.80 -6.32 0.29
N GLU A 125 -13.56 -7.55 0.77
CA GLU A 125 -14.55 -8.61 0.92
C GLU A 125 -14.21 -9.43 2.16
N GLY A 126 -15.21 -9.77 2.97
CA GLY A 126 -15.01 -10.50 4.21
C GLY A 126 -14.27 -9.69 5.27
N ASP A 127 -13.98 -10.32 6.38
CA ASP A 127 -13.45 -9.70 7.59
C ASP A 127 -12.07 -10.30 7.94
N LEU A 128 -11.18 -9.48 8.49
CA LEU A 128 -9.83 -9.87 8.92
C LEU A 128 -9.71 -9.76 10.44
N LYS A 129 -9.36 -10.85 11.11
CA LYS A 129 -9.03 -10.84 12.55
C LYS A 129 -7.58 -10.42 12.72
N HIS A 130 -7.36 -9.38 13.51
CA HIS A 130 -6.05 -8.88 13.92
C HIS A 130 -5.81 -9.15 15.41
N GLN A 131 -4.58 -9.47 15.77
CA GLN A 131 -4.14 -9.57 17.15
C GLN A 131 -2.67 -9.14 17.24
N ASP A 132 -2.33 -8.32 18.23
CA ASP A 132 -0.96 -7.83 18.44
C ASP A 132 -0.49 -7.93 19.90
N ASN A 133 0.79 -7.65 20.12
CA ASN A 133 1.43 -7.67 21.43
C ASN A 133 1.15 -6.43 22.30
N MET A 134 0.39 -5.45 21.78
CA MET A 134 -0.10 -4.31 22.57
C MET A 134 -1.42 -4.62 23.28
N GLY A 135 -2.01 -5.80 23.03
CA GLY A 135 -3.29 -6.23 23.60
C GLY A 135 -4.49 -5.96 22.69
N ASN A 136 -4.29 -5.47 21.47
CA ASN A 136 -5.38 -5.36 20.52
C ASN A 136 -5.75 -6.75 19.99
N GLY A 137 -7.04 -7.08 20.06
CA GLY A 137 -7.64 -8.26 19.46
C GLY A 137 -8.95 -7.86 18.81
N THR A 138 -8.93 -7.50 17.53
CA THR A 138 -10.06 -6.90 16.82
C THR A 138 -10.39 -7.64 15.53
N VAL A 139 -11.58 -7.37 15.00
CA VAL A 139 -11.97 -7.75 13.65
C VAL A 139 -12.07 -6.48 12.81
N ILE A 140 -11.25 -6.39 11.78
CA ILE A 140 -11.28 -5.35 10.75
C ILE A 140 -12.32 -5.81 9.74
N LYS A 141 -13.47 -5.15 9.72
CA LYS A 141 -14.61 -5.53 8.88
C LYS A 141 -14.47 -5.01 7.45
N ASN A 142 -15.14 -5.63 6.53
CA ASN A 142 -15.36 -5.04 5.21
C ASN A 142 -15.94 -3.62 5.37
N GLY A 143 -15.29 -2.64 4.72
CA GLY A 143 -15.65 -1.23 4.86
C GLY A 143 -14.97 -0.48 6.01
N ASP A 144 -14.06 -1.14 6.75
CA ASP A 144 -13.17 -0.47 7.70
C ASP A 144 -11.83 -0.10 7.03
N ILE A 145 -11.13 0.82 7.66
CA ILE A 145 -9.69 1.05 7.47
C ILE A 145 -8.99 0.88 8.81
N GLN A 146 -7.88 0.17 8.81
CA GLN A 146 -7.02 -0.05 9.96
C GLN A 146 -5.62 0.50 9.67
N VAL A 147 -4.99 1.06 10.68
CA VAL A 147 -3.58 1.47 10.69
C VAL A 147 -2.86 0.87 11.88
N MET A 148 -1.66 0.37 11.61
CA MET A 148 -0.69 -0.03 12.63
C MET A 148 0.63 0.72 12.36
N SER A 149 1.01 1.61 13.28
CA SER A 149 2.34 2.21 13.27
C SER A 149 3.27 1.30 14.07
N ALA A 150 4.22 0.67 13.39
CA ALA A 150 5.10 -0.33 14.04
C ALA A 150 6.14 0.29 14.98
N GLY A 151 6.58 1.53 14.71
CA GLY A 151 7.46 2.29 15.59
C GLY A 151 8.69 1.51 16.05
N THR A 152 8.91 1.43 17.38
CA THR A 152 10.04 0.72 17.98
C THR A 152 9.96 -0.80 17.87
N GLY A 153 8.85 -1.35 17.40
CA GLY A 153 8.65 -2.77 17.19
C GLY A 153 7.29 -3.26 17.70
N ILE A 154 6.65 -4.09 16.88
CA ILE A 154 5.39 -4.76 17.19
C ILE A 154 5.42 -6.16 16.61
N THR A 155 4.70 -7.10 17.26
CA THR A 155 4.39 -8.40 16.68
C THR A 155 2.89 -8.55 16.55
N HIS A 156 2.43 -9.05 15.42
CA HIS A 156 1.00 -9.26 15.17
C HIS A 156 0.72 -10.50 14.33
N SER A 157 -0.54 -10.87 14.29
CA SER A 157 -1.07 -11.92 13.43
C SER A 157 -2.36 -11.47 12.76
N GLU A 158 -2.61 -11.98 11.55
CA GLU A 158 -3.77 -11.61 10.73
C GLU A 158 -4.41 -12.88 10.16
N PHE A 159 -5.67 -13.13 10.47
CA PHE A 159 -6.40 -14.29 9.99
C PHE A 159 -7.73 -13.90 9.36
N ASN A 160 -8.11 -14.59 8.29
CA ASN A 160 -9.47 -14.49 7.78
C ASN A 160 -10.47 -14.91 8.87
N ALA A 161 -11.35 -13.98 9.27
CA ALA A 161 -12.33 -14.20 10.31
C ALA A 161 -13.55 -15.02 9.83
N ASN A 162 -13.70 -15.20 8.50
CA ASN A 162 -14.83 -15.91 7.93
C ASN A 162 -14.58 -17.41 7.92
N SER A 163 -15.65 -18.19 8.11
CA SER A 163 -15.60 -19.65 8.20
C SER A 163 -15.56 -20.35 6.83
N ASP A 164 -16.12 -19.72 5.81
CA ASP A 164 -16.49 -20.32 4.51
C ASP A 164 -16.19 -19.46 3.28
N SER A 165 -15.84 -18.21 3.47
CA SER A 165 -15.57 -17.25 2.41
C SER A 165 -14.16 -16.66 2.49
N HIS A 166 -13.60 -16.26 1.35
CA HIS A 166 -12.31 -15.59 1.31
C HIS A 166 -12.41 -14.18 1.91
N CYS A 167 -11.33 -13.75 2.54
CA CYS A 167 -11.11 -12.35 2.88
C CYS A 167 -10.21 -11.76 1.79
N LYS A 168 -10.69 -10.72 1.10
CA LYS A 168 -9.89 -9.95 0.14
C LYS A 168 -9.59 -8.58 0.71
N LEU A 169 -8.35 -8.15 0.62
CA LEU A 169 -7.90 -6.91 1.23
C LEU A 169 -6.78 -6.24 0.43
N LEU A 170 -6.65 -4.94 0.62
CA LEU A 170 -5.43 -4.21 0.28
C LEU A 170 -4.57 -4.09 1.53
N GLN A 171 -3.30 -4.45 1.41
CA GLN A 171 -2.29 -4.17 2.41
C GLN A 171 -1.26 -3.20 1.85
N ILE A 172 -1.09 -2.06 2.53
CA ILE A 172 -0.26 -0.95 2.08
C ILE A 172 0.75 -0.64 3.18
N TRP A 173 2.03 -0.60 2.83
CA TRP A 173 3.09 -0.22 3.77
C TRP A 173 3.78 1.04 3.28
N LEU A 174 3.97 1.98 4.21
CA LEU A 174 4.68 3.22 3.94
C LEU A 174 5.87 3.37 4.87
N PHE A 175 6.97 3.87 4.33
CA PHE A 175 8.08 4.32 5.17
C PHE A 175 7.65 5.52 6.01
N PRO A 176 7.80 5.48 7.34
CA PRO A 176 7.42 6.60 8.18
C PRO A 176 8.40 7.78 8.01
N ASN A 177 7.91 9.00 8.19
CA ASN A 177 8.77 10.20 8.28
C ASN A 177 9.40 10.35 9.66
N LYS A 178 8.91 9.64 10.68
CA LYS A 178 9.42 9.62 12.05
C LYS A 178 9.62 8.18 12.51
N LYS A 179 10.88 7.84 12.83
CA LYS A 179 11.26 6.51 13.31
C LYS A 179 11.21 6.42 14.83
N ASN A 180 11.18 5.19 15.33
CA ASN A 180 11.26 4.86 16.77
C ASN A 180 10.15 5.52 17.61
N VAL A 181 8.99 5.71 17.00
CA VAL A 181 7.78 6.16 17.71
C VAL A 181 7.22 5.01 18.54
N THR A 182 6.40 5.35 19.53
CA THR A 182 5.62 4.33 20.26
C THR A 182 4.68 3.62 19.29
N PRO A 183 4.65 2.29 19.26
CA PRO A 183 3.71 1.54 18.46
C PRO A 183 2.26 1.94 18.76
N ARG A 184 1.42 1.95 17.73
CA ARG A 184 0.00 2.29 17.87
C ARG A 184 -0.87 1.52 16.90
N TYR A 185 -2.12 1.38 17.26
CA TYR A 185 -3.19 0.79 16.47
C TYR A 185 -4.36 1.78 16.40
N ASP A 186 -5.02 1.83 15.24
CA ASP A 186 -6.22 2.63 15.03
C ASP A 186 -7.11 1.97 13.95
N GLN A 187 -8.43 2.08 14.11
CA GLN A 187 -9.40 1.48 13.18
C GLN A 187 -10.69 2.26 13.21
N ILE A 188 -11.23 2.55 12.03
CA ILE A 188 -12.57 3.16 11.90
C ILE A 188 -13.37 2.50 10.79
N ALA A 189 -14.70 2.52 10.92
CA ALA A 189 -15.60 2.23 9.80
C ALA A 189 -15.62 3.43 8.85
N ILE A 190 -15.30 3.21 7.57
CA ILE A 190 -15.30 4.28 6.54
C ILE A 190 -16.68 4.92 6.42
N SER A 191 -17.75 4.14 6.60
CA SER A 191 -19.13 4.63 6.58
C SER A 191 -19.43 5.68 7.65
N SER A 192 -18.64 5.74 8.75
CA SER A 192 -18.83 6.74 9.80
C SER A 192 -18.49 8.16 9.34
N ILE A 193 -17.65 8.29 8.30
CA ILE A 193 -17.19 9.57 7.76
C ILE A 193 -17.59 9.79 6.29
N ALA A 194 -17.78 8.70 5.53
CA ALA A 194 -18.05 8.77 4.09
C ALA A 194 -19.51 9.11 3.78
N LYS A 195 -19.73 9.93 2.74
CA LYS A 195 -21.06 10.22 2.18
C LYS A 195 -21.10 9.78 0.72
N LYS A 196 -22.27 9.32 0.28
CA LYS A 196 -22.45 8.85 -1.09
C LYS A 196 -22.05 9.91 -2.12
N ASN A 197 -21.33 9.49 -3.15
CA ASN A 197 -20.88 10.31 -4.29
C ASN A 197 -19.94 11.48 -3.89
N LYS A 198 -19.18 11.34 -2.81
CA LYS A 198 -18.14 12.29 -2.43
C LYS A 198 -16.81 11.56 -2.20
N LEU A 199 -15.71 12.26 -2.41
CA LEU A 199 -14.39 11.79 -2.00
C LEU A 199 -14.13 12.19 -0.55
N TYR A 200 -13.58 11.26 0.23
CA TYR A 200 -13.26 11.45 1.63
C TYR A 200 -11.82 11.07 1.89
N GLN A 201 -11.17 11.86 2.73
CA GLN A 201 -9.90 11.52 3.30
C GLN A 201 -10.11 10.51 4.43
N ILE A 202 -9.69 9.28 4.23
CA ILE A 202 -9.79 8.21 5.23
C ILE A 202 -8.48 7.98 5.98
N LEU A 203 -7.39 8.57 5.50
CA LEU A 203 -6.04 8.49 6.05
C LEU A 203 -5.38 9.88 5.99
N SER A 204 -4.76 10.32 7.08
CA SER A 204 -4.16 11.66 7.20
C SER A 204 -2.79 11.62 7.88
N PRO A 205 -1.88 12.57 7.60
CA PRO A 205 -0.72 12.84 8.44
C PRO A 205 -1.07 13.54 9.77
N ASN A 206 -2.27 14.10 9.87
CA ASN A 206 -2.70 14.90 11.03
C ASN A 206 -3.72 14.11 11.86
N LYS A 207 -3.38 13.85 13.12
CA LYS A 207 -4.23 13.15 14.08
C LYS A 207 -5.57 13.83 14.40
N ASN A 208 -5.73 15.09 14.06
CA ASN A 208 -6.95 15.87 14.30
C ASN A 208 -7.92 15.82 13.12
N ASP A 209 -7.51 15.26 11.99
CA ASP A 209 -8.38 15.07 10.83
C ASP A 209 -9.35 13.91 11.05
N GLN A 210 -10.40 13.86 10.22
CA GLN A 210 -11.27 12.69 10.16
C GLN A 210 -10.50 11.51 9.57
N GLY A 211 -10.84 10.30 10.00
CA GLY A 211 -10.17 9.10 9.56
C GLY A 211 -9.07 8.63 10.51
N VAL A 212 -8.27 7.68 10.07
CA VAL A 212 -7.07 7.23 10.76
C VAL A 212 -5.87 8.08 10.35
N TRP A 213 -4.82 8.11 11.16
CA TRP A 213 -3.63 8.91 10.84
C TRP A 213 -2.35 8.07 10.91
N ILE A 214 -1.30 8.53 10.21
CA ILE A 214 0.01 7.88 10.10
C ILE A 214 1.14 8.89 10.29
N HIS A 215 2.32 8.39 10.63
CA HIS A 215 3.57 9.16 10.66
C HIS A 215 4.17 9.32 9.25
N GLN A 216 3.39 9.93 8.33
CA GLN A 216 3.83 10.25 6.98
C GLN A 216 3.02 11.42 6.43
N ASN A 217 3.67 12.28 5.61
CA ASN A 217 3.08 13.49 5.00
C ASN A 217 2.50 13.18 3.62
#